data_45ddbb0c9d8aa5dabba21411ea30cad8
#
_entry.id   45ddbb0c9d8aa5dabba21411ea30cad8
#
_cell.length_a   1.000
_cell.length_b   1.000
_cell.length_c   1.000
_cell.angle_alpha   90.00
_cell.angle_beta   90.00
_cell.angle_gamma   90.00
#
_symmetry.space_group_name_H-M   'P 1'
#
loop_
_entity.id
_entity.type
_entity.pdbx_description
1 polymer ?
#
loop_
_entity_poly.entity_id
_entity_poly.type
_entity_poly.pdbx_seq_one_letter_code
_entity_poly.pdbx_strand_id
1 'polypeptide(L)'
;MAERPSLLEHFTGHPVAANLLLIMMVLAGLWAAQHVRTQVDPDATWPEVWIDVPWPGASAEDVERSITVPVEQALRGLPGMDELHSRTGPGQASLWVEFFPDTDMGEALDRVKQQVATVRNLPPDADPAVVQRARDDELVASVLVTGPGDLEELIPLARRFQRALLARGIERVELEGLPEQELAIMVETRTLVETGTSLDELAVAVRRVSADVPAGTIGRAQGQRTLRGLDAARSARAFEQLHLELGGSLVPLGELADITVRPKADQVEVRREGQPAIELLLLREKEGDVLESGRILRQWLAEVRGELPAGVRLHVMKEVWELLHEQLGVIGRNAASGVLLVIGVLLLFMSARVAGWVALGIPVSFLLALALYWGVFGGTVNILALIAFVMAIGIVVDDAIVVAEDAVALHGSGLAPQEAALAGARRMALPVITSSLTTMAAFAPLLLFGGPLGDIILTLPTVLLCIVLASLVECFLVLPRHLATSLGRDDHRAPGRLRRALGNGFEALRLRGF
;
A
#
# COMPACT_ATOMS: atom_id res chain seq x y z
N MET A 1 53.86 22.51 11.48
CA MET A 1 52.46 22.19 11.78
C MET A 1 52.25 20.78 11.31
N ALA A 2 52.01 19.81 12.21
CA ALA A 2 51.69 18.48 11.81
C ALA A 2 50.36 18.51 11.08
N GLU A 3 50.33 18.11 9.82
CA GLU A 3 49.09 17.96 9.05
C GLU A 3 48.17 17.01 9.82
N ARG A 4 46.91 17.43 10.02
CA ARG A 4 45.91 16.55 10.64
C ARG A 4 45.74 15.33 9.74
N PRO A 5 45.84 14.12 10.26
CA PRO A 5 45.65 12.92 9.44
C PRO A 5 44.28 12.99 8.75
N SER A 6 44.23 12.66 7.47
CA SER A 6 42.99 12.56 6.75
C SER A 6 42.08 11.51 7.37
N LEU A 7 40.76 11.60 7.21
CA LEU A 7 39.82 10.58 7.74
C LEU A 7 40.24 9.15 7.34
N LEU A 8 40.64 8.98 6.10
CA LEU A 8 41.11 7.72 5.53
C LEU A 8 42.35 7.19 6.26
N GLU A 9 43.35 8.07 6.55
CA GLU A 9 44.53 7.71 7.35
C GLU A 9 44.17 7.32 8.77
N HIS A 10 43.27 8.06 9.39
CA HIS A 10 42.83 7.78 10.76
C HIS A 10 42.18 6.40 10.87
N PHE A 11 41.21 6.07 10.00
CA PHE A 11 40.51 4.77 10.05
C PHE A 11 41.39 3.60 9.63
N THR A 12 42.25 3.78 8.62
CA THR A 12 43.20 2.74 8.21
C THR A 12 44.25 2.45 9.28
N GLY A 13 44.72 3.48 10.00
CA GLY A 13 45.72 3.39 11.07
C GLY A 13 45.16 2.86 12.39
N HIS A 14 43.89 3.07 12.69
CA HIS A 14 43.28 2.81 13.98
C HIS A 14 42.37 1.56 13.96
N PRO A 15 42.83 0.41 14.50
CA PRO A 15 42.08 -0.85 14.43
C PRO A 15 40.71 -0.78 15.15
N VAL A 16 40.65 -0.01 16.23
CA VAL A 16 39.42 0.15 17.02
C VAL A 16 38.38 0.98 16.28
N ALA A 17 38.80 2.04 15.57
CA ALA A 17 37.89 2.93 14.89
C ALA A 17 37.14 2.22 13.74
N ALA A 18 37.83 1.48 12.86
CA ALA A 18 37.24 0.74 11.77
C ALA A 18 36.30 -0.37 12.25
N ASN A 19 36.71 -1.14 13.30
CA ASN A 19 35.86 -2.18 13.87
C ASN A 19 34.62 -1.61 14.57
N LEU A 20 34.77 -0.49 15.29
CA LEU A 20 33.64 0.17 15.95
C LEU A 20 32.61 0.69 14.92
N LEU A 21 33.11 1.29 13.83
CA LEU A 21 32.25 1.76 12.73
C LEU A 21 31.51 0.56 12.10
N LEU A 22 32.20 -0.54 11.80
CA LEU A 22 31.59 -1.75 11.26
C LEU A 22 30.48 -2.28 12.18
N ILE A 23 30.75 -2.39 13.49
CA ILE A 23 29.77 -2.84 14.47
C ILE A 23 28.58 -1.87 14.51
N MET A 24 28.83 -0.57 14.49
CA MET A 24 27.78 0.47 14.47
C MET A 24 26.90 0.33 13.22
N MET A 25 27.50 0.12 12.04
CA MET A 25 26.75 -0.10 10.78
C MET A 25 25.83 -1.32 10.88
N VAL A 26 26.36 -2.43 11.43
CA VAL A 26 25.59 -3.67 11.62
C VAL A 26 24.46 -3.48 12.63
N LEU A 27 24.75 -2.88 13.80
CA LEU A 27 23.73 -2.67 14.83
C LEU A 27 22.64 -1.70 14.38
N ALA A 28 23.01 -0.59 13.72
CA ALA A 28 22.05 0.35 13.17
C ALA A 28 21.13 -0.30 12.11
N GLY A 29 21.72 -1.12 11.22
CA GLY A 29 20.97 -1.84 10.20
C GLY A 29 20.03 -2.90 10.76
N LEU A 30 20.50 -3.68 11.75
CA LEU A 30 19.66 -4.68 12.42
C LEU A 30 18.52 -4.02 13.20
N TRP A 31 18.78 -2.88 13.83
CA TRP A 31 17.75 -2.11 14.51
C TRP A 31 16.73 -1.55 13.53
N ALA A 32 17.16 -0.98 12.40
CA ALA A 32 16.28 -0.54 11.33
C ALA A 32 15.43 -1.69 10.78
N ALA A 33 16.03 -2.86 10.54
CA ALA A 33 15.31 -4.04 10.02
C ALA A 33 14.18 -4.54 10.95
N GLN A 34 14.26 -4.24 12.26
CA GLN A 34 13.22 -4.60 13.22
C GLN A 34 12.10 -3.55 13.34
N HIS A 35 12.34 -2.31 12.87
CA HIS A 35 11.42 -1.19 13.04
C HIS A 35 10.88 -0.64 11.73
N VAL A 36 11.48 -1.02 10.60
CA VAL A 36 10.99 -0.61 9.28
C VAL A 36 9.65 -1.28 8.97
N ARG A 37 8.69 -0.49 8.54
CA ARG A 37 7.37 -0.99 8.11
C ARG A 37 7.46 -1.67 6.75
N THR A 38 6.61 -2.66 6.56
CA THR A 38 6.52 -3.43 5.31
C THR A 38 5.18 -3.17 4.65
N GLN A 39 5.20 -2.84 3.38
CA GLN A 39 4.02 -2.56 2.57
C GLN A 39 4.22 -3.07 1.14
N VAL A 40 3.16 -3.14 0.34
CA VAL A 40 3.26 -3.58 -1.05
C VAL A 40 3.80 -2.47 -1.92
N ASP A 41 3.07 -1.35 -1.92
CA ASP A 41 3.44 -0.17 -2.70
C ASP A 41 4.00 0.93 -1.79
N PRO A 42 4.89 1.78 -2.30
CA PRO A 42 5.31 2.99 -1.59
C PRO A 42 4.12 3.88 -1.28
N ASP A 43 4.18 4.59 -0.15
CA ASP A 43 3.15 5.57 0.20
C ASP A 43 3.08 6.66 -0.88
N ALA A 44 1.95 6.74 -1.56
CA ALA A 44 1.62 7.82 -2.47
C ALA A 44 0.42 8.59 -1.92
N THR A 45 0.42 9.90 -2.05
CA THR A 45 -0.71 10.73 -1.64
C THR A 45 -1.49 11.11 -2.88
N TRP A 46 -2.72 10.58 -2.99
CA TRP A 46 -3.62 10.95 -4.07
C TRP A 46 -4.40 12.21 -3.66
N PRO A 47 -4.07 13.38 -4.23
CA PRO A 47 -4.75 14.62 -3.89
C PRO A 47 -6.10 14.71 -4.61
N GLU A 48 -6.98 13.74 -4.37
CA GLU A 48 -8.26 13.59 -5.04
C GLU A 48 -9.44 13.69 -4.09
N VAL A 49 -10.54 14.26 -4.58
CA VAL A 49 -11.84 14.23 -3.93
C VAL A 49 -12.83 13.53 -4.86
N TRP A 50 -13.46 12.49 -4.33
CA TRP A 50 -14.43 11.66 -5.04
C TRP A 50 -15.85 12.11 -4.71
N ILE A 51 -16.70 12.12 -5.74
CA ILE A 51 -18.11 12.46 -5.66
C ILE A 51 -18.89 11.35 -6.32
N ASP A 52 -19.71 10.63 -5.55
CA ASP A 52 -20.61 9.60 -6.05
C ASP A 52 -22.06 10.04 -5.86
N VAL A 53 -22.84 9.93 -6.91
CA VAL A 53 -24.27 10.26 -6.90
C VAL A 53 -25.05 9.09 -7.51
N PRO A 54 -25.62 8.21 -6.67
CA PRO A 54 -26.46 7.11 -7.14
C PRO A 54 -27.82 7.65 -7.59
N TRP A 55 -28.32 7.10 -8.69
CA TRP A 55 -29.70 7.30 -9.16
C TRP A 55 -30.26 6.00 -9.71
N PRO A 56 -30.66 5.07 -8.84
CA PRO A 56 -31.12 3.74 -9.24
C PRO A 56 -32.25 3.78 -10.26
N GLY A 57 -32.17 2.95 -11.30
CA GLY A 57 -33.16 2.86 -12.35
C GLY A 57 -33.06 3.89 -13.48
N ALA A 58 -32.17 4.87 -13.37
CA ALA A 58 -31.93 5.84 -14.44
C ALA A 58 -31.02 5.28 -15.54
N SER A 59 -31.29 5.68 -16.80
CA SER A 59 -30.36 5.37 -17.89
C SER A 59 -29.07 6.19 -17.78
N ALA A 60 -27.96 5.72 -18.39
CA ALA A 60 -26.71 6.47 -18.41
C ALA A 60 -26.88 7.88 -19.03
N GLU A 61 -27.72 8.03 -20.08
CA GLU A 61 -28.00 9.32 -20.71
C GLU A 61 -28.72 10.28 -19.75
N ASP A 62 -29.68 9.78 -18.97
CA ASP A 62 -30.40 10.58 -17.98
C ASP A 62 -29.48 11.02 -16.85
N VAL A 63 -28.62 10.09 -16.33
CA VAL A 63 -27.61 10.36 -15.31
C VAL A 63 -26.64 11.42 -15.82
N GLU A 64 -26.13 11.30 -17.06
CA GLU A 64 -25.21 12.26 -17.64
C GLU A 64 -25.81 13.66 -17.68
N ARG A 65 -26.98 13.77 -18.26
CA ARG A 65 -27.67 15.05 -18.47
C ARG A 65 -28.11 15.70 -17.15
N SER A 66 -28.60 14.92 -16.20
CA SER A 66 -29.27 15.46 -15.00
C SER A 66 -28.34 15.51 -13.76
N ILE A 67 -27.24 14.77 -13.75
CA ILE A 67 -26.33 14.70 -12.63
C ILE A 67 -24.88 15.06 -13.04
N THR A 68 -24.28 14.30 -13.97
CA THR A 68 -22.84 14.45 -14.28
C THR A 68 -22.54 15.86 -14.79
N VAL A 69 -23.21 16.31 -15.83
CA VAL A 69 -22.98 17.63 -16.45
C VAL A 69 -23.23 18.79 -15.47
N PRO A 70 -24.36 18.85 -14.72
CA PRO A 70 -24.55 19.88 -13.70
C PRO A 70 -23.50 19.91 -12.61
N VAL A 71 -23.05 18.73 -12.13
CA VAL A 71 -21.99 18.64 -11.09
C VAL A 71 -20.63 19.07 -11.66
N GLU A 72 -20.27 18.63 -12.88
CA GLU A 72 -19.05 19.11 -13.55
C GLU A 72 -19.04 20.64 -13.70
N GLN A 73 -20.17 21.22 -14.10
CA GLN A 73 -20.27 22.67 -14.24
C GLN A 73 -20.08 23.41 -12.92
N ALA A 74 -20.60 22.87 -11.83
CA ALA A 74 -20.45 23.44 -10.50
C ALA A 74 -18.99 23.35 -9.98
N LEU A 75 -18.26 22.30 -10.38
CA LEU A 75 -16.88 22.08 -9.96
C LEU A 75 -15.85 22.84 -10.80
N ARG A 76 -16.22 23.32 -11.99
CA ARG A 76 -15.30 24.05 -12.87
C ARG A 76 -14.74 25.31 -12.19
N GLY A 77 -13.42 25.43 -12.23
CA GLY A 77 -12.72 26.59 -11.71
C GLY A 77 -12.48 26.56 -10.19
N LEU A 78 -12.55 25.40 -9.56
CA LEU A 78 -12.10 25.25 -8.17
C LEU A 78 -10.62 25.63 -8.03
N PRO A 79 -10.26 26.45 -7.04
CA PRO A 79 -8.84 26.79 -6.79
C PRO A 79 -8.03 25.54 -6.44
N GLY A 80 -6.86 25.40 -7.06
CA GLY A 80 -5.97 24.26 -6.84
C GLY A 80 -6.35 22.98 -7.58
N MET A 81 -7.44 22.98 -8.37
CA MET A 81 -7.83 21.87 -9.23
C MET A 81 -6.85 21.73 -10.40
N ASP A 82 -6.35 20.53 -10.63
CA ASP A 82 -5.53 20.17 -11.78
C ASP A 82 -6.41 19.56 -12.86
N GLU A 83 -7.06 18.42 -12.57
CA GLU A 83 -7.96 17.76 -13.50
C GLU A 83 -9.31 17.39 -12.87
N LEU A 84 -10.35 17.30 -13.71
CA LEU A 84 -11.68 16.83 -13.34
C LEU A 84 -12.06 15.66 -14.24
N HIS A 85 -12.32 14.53 -13.63
CA HIS A 85 -12.74 13.32 -14.31
C HIS A 85 -14.17 12.97 -13.94
N SER A 86 -14.90 12.36 -14.88
CA SER A 86 -16.23 11.83 -14.64
C SER A 86 -16.44 10.49 -15.32
N ARG A 87 -17.20 9.65 -14.68
CA ARG A 87 -17.68 8.38 -15.22
C ARG A 87 -19.17 8.28 -14.98
N THR A 88 -19.93 8.14 -16.06
CA THR A 88 -21.37 7.97 -16.02
C THR A 88 -21.76 6.56 -16.43
N GLY A 89 -22.59 5.92 -15.62
CA GLY A 89 -23.16 4.62 -15.89
C GLY A 89 -24.65 4.60 -15.63
N PRO A 90 -25.35 3.50 -15.99
CA PRO A 90 -26.75 3.32 -15.58
C PRO A 90 -26.85 3.34 -14.06
N GLY A 91 -27.71 4.19 -13.52
CA GLY A 91 -27.94 4.27 -12.07
C GLY A 91 -26.87 5.01 -11.25
N GLN A 92 -25.79 5.54 -11.83
CA GLN A 92 -24.72 6.18 -11.04
C GLN A 92 -23.89 7.17 -11.85
N ALA A 93 -23.56 8.30 -11.21
CA ALA A 93 -22.48 9.20 -11.63
C ALA A 93 -21.36 9.16 -10.59
N SER A 94 -20.12 8.97 -11.04
CA SER A 94 -18.90 9.07 -10.23
C SER A 94 -18.00 10.12 -10.85
N LEU A 95 -17.61 11.12 -10.07
CA LEU A 95 -16.67 12.15 -10.48
C LEU A 95 -15.50 12.17 -9.49
N TRP A 96 -14.31 12.55 -9.96
CA TRP A 96 -13.19 12.82 -9.07
C TRP A 96 -12.43 14.04 -9.56
N VAL A 97 -12.07 14.86 -8.59
CA VAL A 97 -11.31 16.09 -8.80
C VAL A 97 -9.90 15.85 -8.31
N GLU A 98 -8.93 15.95 -9.20
CA GLU A 98 -7.51 15.91 -8.86
C GLU A 98 -7.03 17.33 -8.58
N PHE A 99 -6.26 17.49 -7.51
CA PHE A 99 -5.69 18.76 -7.08
C PHE A 99 -4.17 18.77 -7.22
N PHE A 100 -3.56 19.95 -7.31
CA PHE A 100 -2.11 20.05 -7.26
C PHE A 100 -1.57 19.50 -5.91
N PRO A 101 -0.36 18.90 -5.90
CA PRO A 101 0.19 18.23 -4.72
C PRO A 101 0.34 19.12 -3.46
N ASP A 102 0.46 20.44 -3.63
CA ASP A 102 0.59 21.41 -2.56
C ASP A 102 -0.75 21.95 -2.03
N THR A 103 -1.87 21.43 -2.51
CA THR A 103 -3.21 21.85 -2.10
C THR A 103 -3.58 21.28 -0.72
N ASP A 104 -4.13 22.13 0.15
CA ASP A 104 -4.74 21.66 1.41
C ASP A 104 -6.01 20.85 1.10
N MET A 105 -5.91 19.53 1.28
CA MET A 105 -7.00 18.60 0.97
C MET A 105 -8.19 18.74 1.91
N GLY A 106 -8.03 19.29 3.11
CA GLY A 106 -9.15 19.58 4.02
C GLY A 106 -10.00 20.70 3.45
N GLU A 107 -9.37 21.80 3.06
CA GLU A 107 -10.05 22.94 2.43
C GLU A 107 -10.62 22.58 1.05
N ALA A 108 -9.89 21.77 0.26
CA ALA A 108 -10.35 21.28 -1.03
C ALA A 108 -11.65 20.44 -0.90
N LEU A 109 -11.69 19.50 0.06
CA LEU A 109 -12.86 18.69 0.34
C LEU A 109 -14.08 19.55 0.72
N ASP A 110 -13.88 20.54 1.59
CA ASP A 110 -14.97 21.43 2.03
C ASP A 110 -15.49 22.29 0.85
N ARG A 111 -14.60 22.78 0.00
CA ARG A 111 -14.97 23.53 -1.21
C ARG A 111 -15.77 22.67 -2.19
N VAL A 112 -15.33 21.42 -2.44
CA VAL A 112 -16.06 20.48 -3.30
C VAL A 112 -17.45 20.21 -2.73
N LYS A 113 -17.58 19.92 -1.42
CA LYS A 113 -18.88 19.75 -0.77
C LYS A 113 -19.78 20.96 -0.92
N GLN A 114 -19.25 22.16 -0.76
CA GLN A 114 -20.00 23.40 -0.93
C GLN A 114 -20.47 23.58 -2.37
N GLN A 115 -19.62 23.31 -3.37
CA GLN A 115 -19.99 23.46 -4.78
C GLN A 115 -21.04 22.41 -5.19
N VAL A 116 -20.87 21.15 -4.81
CA VAL A 116 -21.88 20.11 -5.08
C VAL A 116 -23.23 20.47 -4.44
N ALA A 117 -23.23 21.02 -3.22
CA ALA A 117 -24.46 21.48 -2.55
C ALA A 117 -25.16 22.67 -3.26
N THR A 118 -24.48 23.39 -4.15
CA THR A 118 -25.12 24.47 -4.95
C THR A 118 -25.95 23.92 -6.10
N VAL A 119 -25.75 22.66 -6.49
CA VAL A 119 -26.51 22.03 -7.59
C VAL A 119 -27.94 21.74 -7.11
N ARG A 120 -28.85 22.63 -7.44
CA ARG A 120 -30.25 22.57 -6.96
C ARG A 120 -31.18 21.70 -7.80
N ASN A 121 -30.78 21.33 -9.00
CA ASN A 121 -31.64 20.66 -9.98
C ASN A 121 -31.31 19.15 -10.08
N LEU A 122 -30.77 18.55 -9.04
CA LEU A 122 -30.63 17.10 -9.02
C LEU A 122 -31.99 16.44 -8.96
N PRO A 123 -32.19 15.29 -9.64
CA PRO A 123 -33.44 14.55 -9.60
C PRO A 123 -33.86 14.24 -8.17
N PRO A 124 -35.14 14.40 -7.81
CA PRO A 124 -35.61 14.15 -6.44
C PRO A 124 -35.54 12.68 -6.05
N ASP A 125 -35.45 11.79 -7.03
CA ASP A 125 -35.32 10.34 -6.83
C ASP A 125 -33.86 9.87 -6.83
N ALA A 126 -32.89 10.78 -7.04
CA ALA A 126 -31.46 10.47 -6.86
C ALA A 126 -31.08 10.48 -5.37
N ASP A 127 -30.21 9.57 -5.00
CA ASP A 127 -29.65 9.54 -3.65
C ASP A 127 -28.74 10.77 -3.41
N PRO A 128 -28.56 11.21 -2.16
CA PRO A 128 -27.65 12.31 -1.84
C PRO A 128 -26.23 12.05 -2.31
N ALA A 129 -25.59 13.08 -2.85
CA ALA A 129 -24.20 13.01 -3.27
C ALA A 129 -23.28 12.68 -2.07
N VAL A 130 -22.45 11.66 -2.22
CA VAL A 130 -21.40 11.29 -1.27
C VAL A 130 -20.11 11.92 -1.74
N VAL A 131 -19.57 12.86 -0.95
CA VAL A 131 -18.32 13.56 -1.25
C VAL A 131 -17.26 13.19 -0.22
N GLN A 132 -16.19 12.57 -0.65
CA GLN A 132 -15.13 12.06 0.23
C GLN A 132 -13.75 12.26 -0.42
N ARG A 133 -12.73 12.37 0.42
CA ARG A 133 -11.35 12.33 -0.06
C ARG A 133 -11.01 10.92 -0.54
N ALA A 134 -10.15 10.82 -1.58
CA ALA A 134 -9.56 9.54 -1.94
C ALA A 134 -8.89 8.91 -0.71
N ARG A 135 -9.13 7.65 -0.52
CA ARG A 135 -8.57 6.89 0.61
C ARG A 135 -7.36 6.12 0.12
N ASP A 136 -6.29 6.23 0.87
CA ASP A 136 -5.06 5.50 0.65
C ASP A 136 -5.10 4.13 1.37
N ASP A 137 -6.29 3.50 1.40
CA ASP A 137 -6.46 2.18 2.02
C ASP A 137 -5.88 1.09 1.12
N GLU A 138 -5.00 0.26 1.66
CA GLU A 138 -4.41 -0.86 0.93
C GLU A 138 -5.06 -2.18 1.35
N LEU A 139 -5.43 -3.00 0.36
CA LEU A 139 -5.98 -4.32 0.62
C LEU A 139 -4.89 -5.26 1.15
N VAL A 140 -5.12 -5.79 2.36
CA VAL A 140 -4.26 -6.81 2.97
C VAL A 140 -4.69 -8.21 2.56
N ALA A 141 -5.98 -8.46 2.65
CA ALA A 141 -6.59 -9.72 2.24
C ALA A 141 -8.10 -9.58 2.10
N SER A 142 -8.73 -10.51 1.40
CA SER A 142 -10.17 -10.71 1.49
C SER A 142 -10.52 -12.10 2.03
N VAL A 143 -11.58 -12.16 2.84
CA VAL A 143 -12.09 -13.41 3.41
C VAL A 143 -13.55 -13.58 3.02
N LEU A 144 -13.82 -14.60 2.23
CA LEU A 144 -15.16 -14.92 1.78
C LEU A 144 -15.84 -15.86 2.78
N VAL A 145 -16.98 -15.45 3.29
CA VAL A 145 -17.85 -16.26 4.17
C VAL A 145 -18.95 -16.87 3.32
N THR A 146 -19.00 -18.19 3.26
CA THR A 146 -20.04 -18.96 2.55
C THR A 146 -20.76 -19.89 3.52
N GLY A 147 -22.02 -20.21 3.23
CA GLY A 147 -22.81 -21.14 4.05
C GLY A 147 -24.00 -21.72 3.27
N PRO A 148 -24.65 -22.74 3.82
CA PRO A 148 -25.76 -23.45 3.16
C PRO A 148 -27.10 -22.70 3.20
N GLY A 149 -27.20 -21.64 3.98
CA GLY A 149 -28.42 -20.85 4.17
C GLY A 149 -28.52 -19.64 3.26
N ASP A 150 -29.55 -18.86 3.49
CA ASP A 150 -29.72 -17.57 2.83
C ASP A 150 -28.72 -16.54 3.36
N LEU A 151 -28.53 -15.47 2.58
CA LEU A 151 -27.60 -14.39 2.93
C LEU A 151 -27.88 -13.78 4.31
N GLU A 152 -29.15 -13.74 4.72
CA GLU A 152 -29.57 -13.19 6.03
C GLU A 152 -28.99 -13.96 7.23
N GLU A 153 -28.76 -15.26 7.09
CA GLU A 153 -28.13 -16.08 8.13
C GLU A 153 -26.62 -15.80 8.26
N LEU A 154 -25.98 -15.38 7.17
CA LEU A 154 -24.54 -15.07 7.13
C LEU A 154 -24.23 -13.68 7.68
N ILE A 155 -25.17 -12.71 7.59
CA ILE A 155 -24.95 -11.32 8.00
C ILE A 155 -24.51 -11.18 9.49
N PRO A 156 -25.20 -11.80 10.46
CA PRO A 156 -24.80 -11.69 11.88
C PRO A 156 -23.40 -12.28 12.12
N LEU A 157 -23.07 -13.35 11.37
CA LEU A 157 -21.79 -14.04 11.46
C LEU A 157 -20.65 -13.16 10.88
N ALA A 158 -20.86 -12.61 9.68
CA ALA A 158 -19.91 -11.72 9.05
C ALA A 158 -19.63 -10.48 9.91
N ARG A 159 -20.66 -9.87 10.50
CA ARG A 159 -20.51 -8.75 11.44
C ARG A 159 -19.79 -9.15 12.74
N ARG A 160 -19.96 -10.39 13.22
CA ARG A 160 -19.18 -10.91 14.35
C ARG A 160 -17.72 -11.05 13.99
N PHE A 161 -17.40 -11.56 12.79
CA PHE A 161 -16.04 -11.70 12.31
C PHE A 161 -15.38 -10.35 12.08
N GLN A 162 -16.08 -9.40 11.48
CA GLN A 162 -15.62 -8.00 11.33
C GLN A 162 -15.18 -7.43 12.68
N ARG A 163 -16.07 -7.48 13.70
CA ARG A 163 -15.75 -6.97 15.05
C ARG A 163 -14.59 -7.71 15.70
N ALA A 164 -14.49 -9.02 15.49
CA ALA A 164 -13.41 -9.83 16.04
C ALA A 164 -12.05 -9.49 15.42
N LEU A 165 -11.99 -9.19 14.13
CA LEU A 165 -10.78 -8.77 13.43
C LEU A 165 -10.34 -7.36 13.84
N LEU A 166 -11.29 -6.40 13.88
CA LEU A 166 -11.03 -5.04 14.39
C LEU A 166 -10.51 -5.05 15.84
N ALA A 167 -11.09 -5.88 16.71
CA ALA A 167 -10.65 -6.01 18.11
C ALA A 167 -9.24 -6.60 18.26
N ARG A 168 -8.72 -7.28 17.25
CA ARG A 168 -7.37 -7.85 17.21
C ARG A 168 -6.32 -6.92 16.59
N GLY A 169 -6.73 -5.75 16.10
CA GLY A 169 -5.84 -4.74 15.56
C GLY A 169 -5.80 -4.67 14.02
N ILE A 170 -6.73 -5.30 13.31
CA ILE A 170 -6.97 -4.95 11.91
C ILE A 170 -7.60 -3.56 11.90
N GLU A 171 -7.00 -2.62 11.19
CA GLU A 171 -7.38 -1.21 11.22
C GLU A 171 -8.77 -0.98 10.63
N ARG A 172 -9.06 -1.69 9.53
CA ARG A 172 -10.33 -1.56 8.84
C ARG A 172 -10.78 -2.88 8.21
N VAL A 173 -12.07 -3.17 8.36
CA VAL A 173 -12.71 -4.31 7.71
C VAL A 173 -14.01 -3.84 7.08
N GLU A 174 -14.11 -3.91 5.78
CA GLU A 174 -15.33 -3.63 5.02
C GLU A 174 -16.05 -4.93 4.66
N LEU A 175 -17.37 -4.85 4.54
CA LEU A 175 -18.20 -5.99 4.17
C LEU A 175 -18.82 -5.71 2.79
N GLU A 176 -18.50 -6.56 1.82
CA GLU A 176 -19.13 -6.53 0.49
C GLU A 176 -20.10 -7.71 0.31
N GLY A 177 -21.07 -7.53 -0.57
CA GLY A 177 -22.12 -8.51 -0.78
C GLY A 177 -23.23 -8.47 0.26
N LEU A 178 -23.35 -7.33 0.96
CA LEU A 178 -24.49 -7.02 1.84
C LEU A 178 -25.44 -6.08 1.11
N PRO A 179 -26.39 -6.59 0.33
CA PRO A 179 -27.37 -5.72 -0.31
C PRO A 179 -28.20 -5.02 0.76
N GLU A 180 -28.46 -3.73 0.54
CA GLU A 180 -29.45 -3.01 1.32
C GLU A 180 -30.80 -3.73 1.16
N GLN A 181 -31.54 -3.81 2.26
CA GLN A 181 -32.85 -4.41 2.23
C GLN A 181 -33.90 -3.35 1.90
N GLU A 182 -34.82 -3.68 1.02
CA GLU A 182 -36.00 -2.88 0.71
C GLU A 182 -37.27 -3.61 1.15
N LEU A 183 -38.27 -2.84 1.57
CA LEU A 183 -39.63 -3.31 1.73
C LEU A 183 -40.34 -3.21 0.36
N ALA A 184 -40.44 -4.34 -0.31
CA ALA A 184 -41.16 -4.42 -1.57
C ALA A 184 -42.66 -4.53 -1.31
N ILE A 185 -43.42 -3.55 -1.76
CA ILE A 185 -44.90 -3.54 -1.72
C ILE A 185 -45.39 -3.94 -3.10
N MET A 186 -45.78 -5.20 -3.27
CA MET A 186 -46.23 -5.75 -4.54
C MET A 186 -47.76 -5.77 -4.60
N VAL A 187 -48.32 -5.07 -5.59
CA VAL A 187 -49.76 -4.98 -5.78
C VAL A 187 -50.15 -5.69 -7.05
N GLU A 188 -51.15 -6.55 -7.00
CA GLU A 188 -51.67 -7.21 -8.16
C GLU A 188 -52.46 -6.20 -9.03
N THR A 189 -52.31 -6.24 -10.35
CA THR A 189 -53.05 -5.39 -11.28
C THR A 189 -54.55 -5.50 -11.07
N ARG A 190 -55.03 -6.68 -10.72
CA ARG A 190 -56.44 -6.92 -10.42
C ARG A 190 -56.95 -6.05 -9.25
N THR A 191 -56.15 -5.99 -8.17
CA THR A 191 -56.49 -5.17 -6.97
C THR A 191 -56.58 -3.70 -7.33
N LEU A 192 -55.66 -3.18 -8.17
CA LEU A 192 -55.69 -1.79 -8.66
C LEU A 192 -56.96 -1.49 -9.46
N VAL A 193 -57.41 -2.44 -10.31
CA VAL A 193 -58.63 -2.31 -11.08
C VAL A 193 -59.88 -2.38 -10.21
N GLU A 194 -59.92 -3.31 -9.24
CA GLU A 194 -61.07 -3.47 -8.31
C GLU A 194 -61.22 -2.26 -7.36
N THR A 195 -60.12 -1.66 -6.93
CA THR A 195 -60.12 -0.48 -6.07
C THR A 195 -60.26 0.83 -6.84
N GLY A 196 -60.10 0.82 -8.15
CA GLY A 196 -60.10 2.00 -9.01
C GLY A 196 -58.98 2.99 -8.74
N THR A 197 -57.85 2.49 -8.15
CA THR A 197 -56.70 3.29 -7.71
C THR A 197 -55.51 3.02 -8.61
N SER A 198 -54.77 4.05 -8.95
CA SER A 198 -53.49 3.91 -9.68
C SER A 198 -52.34 3.56 -8.72
N LEU A 199 -51.25 2.97 -9.26
CA LEU A 199 -50.07 2.66 -8.49
C LEU A 199 -49.42 3.93 -7.87
N ASP A 200 -49.48 5.06 -8.60
CA ASP A 200 -48.96 6.35 -8.12
C ASP A 200 -49.77 6.89 -6.94
N GLU A 201 -51.11 6.79 -7.01
CA GLU A 201 -51.98 7.20 -5.90
C GLU A 201 -51.73 6.37 -4.66
N LEU A 202 -51.53 5.05 -4.83
CA LEU A 202 -51.18 4.15 -3.73
C LEU A 202 -49.80 4.51 -3.13
N ALA A 203 -48.80 4.77 -3.96
CA ALA A 203 -47.46 5.18 -3.52
C ALA A 203 -47.48 6.51 -2.76
N VAL A 204 -48.33 7.48 -3.20
CA VAL A 204 -48.53 8.75 -2.48
C VAL A 204 -49.21 8.52 -1.13
N ALA A 205 -50.21 7.64 -1.07
CA ALA A 205 -50.93 7.30 0.17
C ALA A 205 -49.98 6.62 1.17
N VAL A 206 -49.19 5.66 0.73
CA VAL A 206 -48.17 5.00 1.57
C VAL A 206 -47.13 6.01 2.09
N ARG A 207 -46.59 6.86 1.21
CA ARG A 207 -45.65 7.93 1.62
C ARG A 207 -46.22 8.86 2.68
N ARG A 208 -47.49 9.23 2.53
CA ARG A 208 -48.18 10.14 3.47
C ARG A 208 -48.31 9.54 4.88
N VAL A 209 -48.54 8.24 5.00
CA VAL A 209 -48.76 7.54 6.27
C VAL A 209 -47.44 7.06 6.86
N SER A 210 -46.43 6.75 6.05
CA SER A 210 -45.10 6.26 6.51
C SER A 210 -44.09 7.38 6.79
N ALA A 211 -44.40 8.64 6.41
CA ALA A 211 -43.49 9.76 6.65
C ALA A 211 -43.46 10.17 8.15
N ASP A 212 -42.26 10.32 8.68
CA ASP A 212 -42.05 10.86 10.03
C ASP A 212 -42.29 12.38 9.97
N VAL A 213 -43.52 12.79 10.28
CA VAL A 213 -43.89 14.21 10.25
C VAL A 213 -43.65 14.80 11.62
N PRO A 214 -42.79 15.83 11.78
CA PRO A 214 -42.66 16.57 13.01
C PRO A 214 -44.01 17.31 13.29
N ALA A 215 -44.74 16.85 14.27
CA ALA A 215 -46.06 17.38 14.60
C ALA A 215 -46.02 18.68 15.45
N GLY A 216 -44.88 19.38 15.46
CA GLY A 216 -44.71 20.66 16.17
C GLY A 216 -44.35 20.54 17.62
N THR A 217 -44.34 21.67 18.33
CA THR A 217 -44.02 21.77 19.78
C THR A 217 -45.26 22.19 20.52
N ILE A 218 -45.60 21.47 21.62
CA ILE A 218 -46.67 21.86 22.56
C ILE A 218 -46.00 22.35 23.84
N GLY A 219 -46.45 23.54 24.34
CA GLY A 219 -46.03 24.10 25.60
C GLY A 219 -45.48 25.53 25.51
N ARG A 220 -45.72 26.33 26.57
CA ARG A 220 -45.13 27.67 26.72
C ARG A 220 -43.76 27.57 27.37
N ALA A 221 -42.90 28.54 27.15
CA ALA A 221 -41.48 28.74 27.40
C ALA A 221 -40.75 27.97 28.54
N GLN A 222 -41.42 27.22 29.43
CA GLN A 222 -40.79 26.44 30.50
C GLN A 222 -41.11 24.93 30.46
N GLY A 223 -41.66 24.43 29.36
CA GLY A 223 -42.00 23.01 29.21
C GLY A 223 -42.34 22.64 27.76
N GLN A 224 -41.54 23.08 26.79
CA GLN A 224 -41.72 22.68 25.38
C GLN A 224 -41.46 21.19 25.25
N ARG A 225 -42.45 20.42 24.82
CA ARG A 225 -42.31 19.04 24.40
C ARG A 225 -42.51 18.98 22.90
N THR A 226 -41.52 18.44 22.21
CA THR A 226 -41.61 18.15 20.76
C THR A 226 -42.53 16.95 20.57
N LEU A 227 -43.65 17.14 19.91
CA LEU A 227 -44.48 16.04 19.43
C LEU A 227 -43.81 15.46 18.17
N ARG A 228 -43.40 14.21 18.23
CA ARG A 228 -43.04 13.40 17.04
C ARG A 228 -44.13 12.35 16.88
N GLY A 229 -44.66 12.21 15.67
CA GLY A 229 -45.38 11.01 15.29
C GLY A 229 -44.38 9.85 15.25
N LEU A 230 -44.39 9.00 16.28
CA LEU A 230 -43.49 7.83 16.40
C LEU A 230 -44.00 6.61 15.58
N ASP A 231 -44.99 6.79 14.70
CA ASP A 231 -45.62 5.70 13.96
C ASP A 231 -45.03 5.43 12.60
N ALA A 232 -43.75 5.78 12.36
CA ALA A 232 -43.08 5.34 11.14
C ALA A 232 -42.94 3.80 11.17
N ALA A 233 -43.70 3.13 10.34
CA ALA A 233 -43.64 1.70 10.14
C ALA A 233 -42.20 1.32 9.68
N ARG A 234 -41.51 0.45 10.43
CA ARG A 234 -40.13 0.03 10.14
C ARG A 234 -39.97 -1.47 9.89
N SER A 235 -41.07 -2.20 9.80
CA SER A 235 -41.09 -3.64 9.52
C SER A 235 -42.21 -3.99 8.56
N ALA A 236 -42.07 -5.07 7.80
CA ALA A 236 -43.08 -5.54 6.89
C ALA A 236 -44.46 -5.66 7.58
N ARG A 237 -44.46 -6.25 8.78
CA ARG A 237 -45.70 -6.41 9.57
C ARG A 237 -46.31 -5.09 10.01
N ALA A 238 -45.51 -4.05 10.26
CA ALA A 238 -46.02 -2.72 10.57
C ALA A 238 -46.62 -2.05 9.33
N PHE A 239 -46.03 -2.28 8.15
CA PHE A 239 -46.58 -1.81 6.88
C PHE A 239 -47.90 -2.53 6.51
N GLU A 240 -48.02 -3.83 6.73
CA GLU A 240 -49.27 -4.58 6.53
C GLU A 240 -50.45 -3.98 7.32
N GLN A 241 -50.19 -3.43 8.47
CA GLN A 241 -51.18 -2.83 9.39
C GLN A 241 -51.47 -1.37 9.08
N LEU A 242 -50.73 -0.73 8.18
CA LEU A 242 -51.02 0.64 7.76
C LEU A 242 -52.41 0.75 7.10
N HIS A 243 -53.23 1.65 7.56
CA HIS A 243 -54.54 1.92 6.95
C HIS A 243 -54.42 3.07 5.97
N LEU A 244 -54.72 2.78 4.71
CA LEU A 244 -54.75 3.77 3.63
C LEU A 244 -56.17 4.23 3.40
N GLU A 245 -56.38 5.54 3.18
CA GLU A 245 -57.66 6.09 2.79
C GLU A 245 -57.79 6.06 1.26
N LEU A 246 -58.61 5.15 0.75
CA LEU A 246 -58.86 4.95 -0.66
C LEU A 246 -60.35 5.03 -0.91
N GLY A 247 -60.79 5.95 -1.81
CA GLY A 247 -62.19 6.10 -2.14
C GLY A 247 -63.11 6.42 -0.95
N GLY A 248 -62.59 6.99 0.12
CA GLY A 248 -63.34 7.30 1.35
C GLY A 248 -63.48 6.14 2.36
N SER A 249 -62.79 5.02 2.12
CA SER A 249 -62.69 3.86 3.02
C SER A 249 -61.30 3.67 3.52
N LEU A 250 -61.12 3.28 4.79
CA LEU A 250 -59.83 2.91 5.38
C LEU A 250 -59.59 1.41 5.16
N VAL A 251 -58.59 1.08 4.36
CA VAL A 251 -58.24 -0.30 4.00
C VAL A 251 -56.81 -0.59 4.47
N PRO A 252 -56.56 -1.72 5.19
CA PRO A 252 -55.21 -2.13 5.56
C PRO A 252 -54.36 -2.41 4.31
N LEU A 253 -53.08 -1.96 4.30
CA LEU A 253 -52.20 -2.15 3.16
C LEU A 253 -51.94 -3.65 2.87
N GLY A 254 -51.93 -4.50 3.90
CA GLY A 254 -51.80 -5.95 3.75
C GLY A 254 -52.96 -6.65 3.06
N GLU A 255 -54.15 -6.00 2.91
CA GLU A 255 -55.25 -6.50 2.07
C GLU A 255 -55.10 -6.11 0.60
N LEU A 256 -54.25 -5.11 0.31
CA LEU A 256 -54.06 -4.55 -1.04
C LEU A 256 -52.77 -5.03 -1.70
N ALA A 257 -51.75 -5.39 -0.88
CA ALA A 257 -50.42 -5.66 -1.36
C ALA A 257 -49.75 -6.78 -0.54
N ASP A 258 -48.93 -7.54 -1.22
CA ASP A 258 -47.96 -8.44 -0.58
C ASP A 258 -46.70 -7.65 -0.19
N ILE A 259 -46.31 -7.70 1.09
CA ILE A 259 -45.22 -6.89 1.63
C ILE A 259 -44.08 -7.82 2.06
N THR A 260 -43.02 -7.82 1.31
CA THR A 260 -41.85 -8.66 1.53
C THR A 260 -40.61 -7.83 1.72
N VAL A 261 -39.72 -8.30 2.61
CA VAL A 261 -38.36 -7.78 2.70
C VAL A 261 -37.51 -8.53 1.68
N ARG A 262 -36.87 -7.82 0.80
CA ARG A 262 -35.96 -8.43 -0.19
C ARG A 262 -34.71 -7.57 -0.37
N PRO A 263 -33.63 -8.14 -0.91
CA PRO A 263 -32.49 -7.34 -1.34
C PRO A 263 -32.91 -6.28 -2.37
N LYS A 264 -32.40 -5.05 -2.21
CA LYS A 264 -32.62 -3.95 -3.17
C LYS A 264 -32.05 -4.36 -4.53
N ALA A 265 -32.80 -4.13 -5.59
CA ALA A 265 -32.35 -4.44 -6.95
C ALA A 265 -31.08 -3.65 -7.31
N ASP A 266 -30.29 -4.17 -8.23
CA ASP A 266 -29.08 -3.53 -8.80
C ASP A 266 -27.91 -3.29 -7.81
N GLN A 267 -27.85 -4.04 -6.71
CA GLN A 267 -26.72 -4.01 -5.82
C GLN A 267 -25.73 -5.16 -6.09
N VAL A 268 -24.47 -4.95 -5.66
CA VAL A 268 -23.40 -5.95 -5.82
C VAL A 268 -23.70 -7.16 -4.94
N GLU A 269 -23.93 -8.29 -5.58
CA GLU A 269 -24.01 -9.60 -4.91
C GLU A 269 -22.68 -10.33 -5.04
N VAL A 270 -22.16 -10.83 -3.94
CA VAL A 270 -21.01 -11.74 -3.93
C VAL A 270 -21.52 -13.16 -3.91
N ARG A 271 -21.05 -13.97 -4.85
CA ARG A 271 -21.40 -15.40 -4.95
C ARG A 271 -20.16 -16.26 -5.16
N ARG A 272 -20.14 -17.43 -4.54
CA ARG A 272 -19.13 -18.46 -4.78
C ARG A 272 -19.81 -19.77 -5.16
N GLU A 273 -19.46 -20.32 -6.32
CA GLU A 273 -20.04 -21.60 -6.81
C GLU A 273 -21.57 -21.58 -6.82
N GLY A 274 -22.16 -20.41 -7.13
CA GLY A 274 -23.61 -20.19 -7.16
C GLY A 274 -24.26 -19.93 -5.79
N GLN A 275 -23.54 -20.10 -4.69
CA GLN A 275 -24.05 -19.80 -3.34
C GLN A 275 -23.79 -18.34 -2.96
N PRO A 276 -24.72 -17.68 -2.24
CA PRO A 276 -24.50 -16.34 -1.73
C PRO A 276 -23.33 -16.34 -0.74
N ALA A 277 -22.57 -15.25 -0.76
CA ALA A 277 -21.40 -15.07 0.08
C ALA A 277 -21.28 -13.64 0.55
N ILE A 278 -20.59 -13.43 1.66
CA ILE A 278 -20.19 -12.10 2.15
C ILE A 278 -18.68 -12.03 2.14
N GLU A 279 -18.13 -10.99 1.53
CA GLU A 279 -16.70 -10.74 1.50
C GLU A 279 -16.30 -9.74 2.59
N LEU A 280 -15.33 -10.12 3.41
CA LEU A 280 -14.67 -9.22 4.34
C LEU A 280 -13.38 -8.74 3.68
N LEU A 281 -13.33 -7.46 3.34
CA LEU A 281 -12.13 -6.79 2.85
C LEU A 281 -11.36 -6.27 4.05
N LEU A 282 -10.17 -6.82 4.27
CA LEU A 282 -9.26 -6.36 5.30
C LEU A 282 -8.36 -5.30 4.69
N LEU A 283 -8.50 -4.10 5.18
CA LEU A 283 -7.78 -2.93 4.70
C LEU A 283 -6.85 -2.44 5.79
N ARG A 284 -5.70 -1.91 5.39
CA ARG A 284 -4.82 -1.16 6.27
C ARG A 284 -4.83 0.30 5.85
N GLU A 285 -4.68 1.17 6.81
CA GLU A 285 -4.36 2.57 6.57
C GLU A 285 -2.85 2.73 6.28
N LYS A 286 -2.46 3.91 5.82
CA LYS A 286 -1.10 4.24 5.39
C LYS A 286 -0.01 3.88 6.44
N GLU A 287 -0.34 3.90 7.72
CA GLU A 287 0.60 3.66 8.82
C GLU A 287 0.68 2.20 9.28
N GLY A 288 -0.18 1.31 8.77
CA GLY A 288 -0.23 -0.10 9.13
C GLY A 288 0.90 -0.94 8.54
N ASP A 289 1.06 -2.17 9.03
CA ASP A 289 2.00 -3.17 8.50
C ASP A 289 1.24 -4.37 7.93
N VAL A 290 1.47 -4.66 6.64
CA VAL A 290 0.80 -5.76 5.90
C VAL A 290 1.14 -7.13 6.49
N LEU A 291 2.39 -7.35 6.91
CA LEU A 291 2.82 -8.65 7.45
C LEU A 291 2.21 -8.89 8.84
N GLU A 292 2.11 -7.85 9.67
CA GLU A 292 1.45 -7.93 10.97
C GLU A 292 -0.04 -8.22 10.82
N SER A 293 -0.73 -7.50 9.92
CA SER A 293 -2.14 -7.74 9.60
C SER A 293 -2.37 -9.16 9.07
N GLY A 294 -1.49 -9.66 8.22
CA GLY A 294 -1.51 -11.05 7.74
C GLY A 294 -1.30 -12.07 8.86
N ARG A 295 -0.43 -11.76 9.83
CA ARG A 295 -0.21 -12.60 11.03
C ARG A 295 -1.46 -12.67 11.90
N ILE A 296 -2.09 -11.53 12.16
CA ILE A 296 -3.35 -11.44 12.92
C ILE A 296 -4.44 -12.28 12.26
N LEU A 297 -4.63 -12.12 10.94
CA LEU A 297 -5.63 -12.88 10.21
C LEU A 297 -5.40 -14.39 10.29
N ARG A 298 -4.17 -14.85 10.09
CA ARG A 298 -3.84 -16.29 10.17
C ARG A 298 -4.11 -16.87 11.55
N GLN A 299 -3.77 -16.15 12.61
CA GLN A 299 -4.06 -16.57 13.98
C GLN A 299 -5.56 -16.66 14.22
N TRP A 300 -6.31 -15.63 13.82
CA TRP A 300 -7.76 -15.61 13.94
C TRP A 300 -8.43 -16.75 13.15
N LEU A 301 -7.98 -17.02 11.94
CA LEU A 301 -8.50 -18.14 11.13
C LEU A 301 -8.26 -19.49 11.77
N ALA A 302 -7.10 -19.69 12.41
CA ALA A 302 -6.80 -20.94 13.13
C ALA A 302 -7.73 -21.16 14.32
N GLU A 303 -8.09 -20.09 15.04
CA GLU A 303 -9.01 -20.14 16.18
C GLU A 303 -10.46 -20.37 15.71
N VAL A 304 -10.93 -19.56 14.75
CA VAL A 304 -12.34 -19.52 14.39
C VAL A 304 -12.80 -20.75 13.58
N ARG A 305 -11.89 -21.39 12.83
CA ARG A 305 -12.25 -22.59 12.02
C ARG A 305 -12.85 -23.73 12.82
N GLY A 306 -12.48 -23.86 14.11
CA GLY A 306 -13.04 -24.87 15.01
C GLY A 306 -14.41 -24.50 15.60
N GLU A 307 -14.83 -23.24 15.48
CA GLU A 307 -16.05 -22.70 16.05
C GLU A 307 -17.13 -22.38 15.00
N LEU A 308 -16.85 -22.65 13.73
CA LEU A 308 -17.78 -22.35 12.63
C LEU A 308 -19.06 -23.23 12.74
N PRO A 309 -20.24 -22.64 12.50
CA PRO A 309 -21.48 -23.40 12.35
C PRO A 309 -21.36 -24.43 11.21
N ALA A 310 -22.14 -25.50 11.31
CA ALA A 310 -22.14 -26.56 10.30
C ALA A 310 -22.48 -25.99 8.91
N GLY A 311 -21.63 -26.28 7.93
CA GLY A 311 -21.80 -25.82 6.55
C GLY A 311 -21.21 -24.46 6.24
N VAL A 312 -20.86 -23.63 7.23
CA VAL A 312 -20.17 -22.35 7.00
C VAL A 312 -18.68 -22.59 6.73
N ARG A 313 -18.16 -21.93 5.71
CA ARG A 313 -16.75 -22.01 5.31
C ARG A 313 -16.16 -20.61 5.14
N LEU A 314 -14.89 -20.48 5.48
CA LEU A 314 -14.08 -19.28 5.25
C LEU A 314 -13.05 -19.57 4.16
N HIS A 315 -13.08 -18.76 3.11
CA HIS A 315 -12.11 -18.84 2.02
C HIS A 315 -11.31 -17.57 1.98
N VAL A 316 -10.01 -17.67 2.19
CA VAL A 316 -9.13 -16.52 2.04
C VAL A 316 -8.83 -16.34 0.56
N MET A 317 -9.03 -15.12 0.09
CA MET A 317 -8.79 -14.69 -1.28
C MET A 317 -7.75 -13.56 -1.23
N LYS A 318 -7.01 -13.34 -2.30
CA LYS A 318 -6.09 -12.19 -2.43
C LYS A 318 -5.19 -11.98 -1.20
N GLU A 319 -4.40 -12.98 -0.83
CA GLU A 319 -3.46 -12.89 0.29
C GLU A 319 -2.23 -12.06 -0.10
N VAL A 320 -2.30 -10.74 0.10
CA VAL A 320 -1.26 -9.80 -0.36
C VAL A 320 0.07 -10.02 0.37
N TRP A 321 0.03 -10.40 1.67
CA TRP A 321 1.26 -10.78 2.39
C TRP A 321 1.94 -12.02 1.82
N GLU A 322 1.21 -12.93 1.19
CA GLU A 322 1.78 -14.13 0.56
C GLU A 322 2.56 -13.75 -0.70
N LEU A 323 2.01 -12.81 -1.49
CA LEU A 323 2.71 -12.20 -2.61
C LEU A 323 4.02 -11.55 -2.15
N LEU A 324 3.99 -10.77 -1.06
CA LEU A 324 5.19 -10.17 -0.49
C LEU A 324 6.21 -11.21 -0.02
N HIS A 325 5.77 -12.28 0.65
CA HIS A 325 6.65 -13.37 1.08
C HIS A 325 7.30 -14.09 -0.11
N GLU A 326 6.55 -14.36 -1.15
CA GLU A 326 7.09 -14.95 -2.37
C GLU A 326 8.11 -14.04 -3.03
N GLN A 327 7.82 -12.74 -3.17
CA GLN A 327 8.73 -11.75 -3.73
C GLN A 327 10.00 -11.63 -2.88
N LEU A 328 9.88 -11.50 -1.56
CA LEU A 328 11.02 -11.50 -0.63
C LEU A 328 11.86 -12.78 -0.77
N GLY A 329 11.21 -13.93 -0.92
CA GLY A 329 11.88 -15.21 -1.15
C GLY A 329 12.63 -15.26 -2.48
N VAL A 330 12.06 -14.76 -3.57
CA VAL A 330 12.70 -14.66 -4.89
C VAL A 330 13.89 -13.72 -4.83
N ILE A 331 13.70 -12.53 -4.26
CA ILE A 331 14.73 -11.51 -4.09
C ILE A 331 15.88 -12.04 -3.24
N GLY A 332 15.57 -12.67 -2.10
CA GLY A 332 16.57 -13.27 -1.22
C GLY A 332 17.40 -14.36 -1.90
N ARG A 333 16.77 -15.24 -2.68
CA ARG A 333 17.49 -16.26 -3.47
C ARG A 333 18.38 -15.64 -4.55
N ASN A 334 17.87 -14.64 -5.27
CA ASN A 334 18.63 -13.95 -6.31
C ASN A 334 19.82 -13.19 -5.71
N ALA A 335 19.61 -12.49 -4.59
CA ALA A 335 20.68 -11.82 -3.86
C ALA A 335 21.74 -12.81 -3.38
N ALA A 336 21.32 -13.92 -2.77
CA ALA A 336 22.25 -14.95 -2.30
C ALA A 336 23.04 -15.58 -3.46
N SER A 337 22.39 -15.90 -4.58
CA SER A 337 23.07 -16.46 -5.75
C SER A 337 24.04 -15.46 -6.39
N GLY A 338 23.67 -14.17 -6.46
CA GLY A 338 24.54 -13.09 -6.94
C GLY A 338 25.78 -12.93 -6.05
N VAL A 339 25.59 -12.86 -4.73
CA VAL A 339 26.70 -12.78 -3.75
C VAL A 339 27.60 -14.01 -3.84
N LEU A 340 27.05 -15.23 -3.96
CA LEU A 340 27.84 -16.46 -4.13
C LEU A 340 28.67 -16.44 -5.42
N LEU A 341 28.08 -15.96 -6.53
CA LEU A 341 28.82 -15.82 -7.79
C LEU A 341 29.97 -14.84 -7.63
N VAL A 342 29.74 -13.68 -7.02
CA VAL A 342 30.77 -12.68 -6.75
C VAL A 342 31.87 -13.24 -5.87
N ILE A 343 31.54 -13.93 -4.77
CA ILE A 343 32.53 -14.60 -3.91
C ILE A 343 33.34 -15.61 -4.73
N GLY A 344 32.70 -16.39 -5.60
CA GLY A 344 33.37 -17.34 -6.48
C GLY A 344 34.40 -16.67 -7.39
N VAL A 345 34.01 -15.56 -8.02
CA VAL A 345 34.91 -14.75 -8.88
C VAL A 345 36.05 -14.15 -8.05
N LEU A 346 35.76 -13.56 -6.89
CA LEU A 346 36.79 -12.97 -6.00
C LEU A 346 37.84 -14.01 -5.56
N LEU A 347 37.40 -15.23 -5.23
CA LEU A 347 38.28 -16.32 -4.82
C LEU A 347 39.22 -16.79 -5.94
N LEU A 348 38.86 -16.56 -7.22
CA LEU A 348 39.75 -16.85 -8.35
C LEU A 348 40.90 -15.85 -8.44
N PHE A 349 40.67 -14.58 -8.14
CA PHE A 349 41.64 -13.50 -8.35
C PHE A 349 42.32 -13.04 -7.05
N MET A 350 41.67 -13.16 -5.89
CA MET A 350 42.17 -12.68 -4.61
C MET A 350 42.37 -13.80 -3.60
N SER A 351 43.08 -13.51 -2.51
CA SER A 351 43.16 -14.46 -1.40
C SER A 351 41.82 -14.61 -0.69
N ALA A 352 41.57 -15.79 -0.12
CA ALA A 352 40.29 -16.06 0.55
C ALA A 352 39.98 -15.09 1.71
N ARG A 353 41.03 -14.50 2.32
CA ARG A 353 40.82 -13.50 3.38
C ARG A 353 40.39 -12.15 2.83
N VAL A 354 41.04 -11.70 1.76
CA VAL A 354 40.67 -10.45 1.07
C VAL A 354 39.26 -10.58 0.49
N ALA A 355 38.98 -11.67 -0.24
CA ALA A 355 37.67 -11.96 -0.78
C ALA A 355 36.58 -12.04 0.31
N GLY A 356 36.91 -12.61 1.48
CA GLY A 356 35.99 -12.69 2.62
C GLY A 356 35.62 -11.32 3.21
N TRP A 357 36.58 -10.37 3.28
CA TRP A 357 36.28 -9.02 3.75
C TRP A 357 35.47 -8.21 2.75
N VAL A 358 35.81 -8.27 1.45
CA VAL A 358 34.99 -7.65 0.39
C VAL A 358 33.57 -8.21 0.42
N ALA A 359 33.43 -9.54 0.53
CA ALA A 359 32.11 -10.18 0.60
C ALA A 359 31.33 -9.79 1.86
N LEU A 360 31.99 -9.60 2.99
CA LEU A 360 31.36 -9.13 4.24
C LEU A 360 30.91 -7.66 4.12
N GLY A 361 31.63 -6.84 3.38
CA GLY A 361 31.28 -5.45 3.12
C GLY A 361 29.89 -5.29 2.48
N ILE A 362 29.50 -6.25 1.62
CA ILE A 362 28.19 -6.20 0.93
C ILE A 362 27.03 -6.15 1.94
N PRO A 363 26.79 -7.16 2.80
CA PRO A 363 25.68 -7.11 3.74
C PRO A 363 25.80 -5.96 4.76
N VAL A 364 27.01 -5.54 5.10
CA VAL A 364 27.22 -4.40 6.02
C VAL A 364 26.77 -3.09 5.37
N SER A 365 27.11 -2.86 4.10
CA SER A 365 26.65 -1.69 3.34
C SER A 365 25.13 -1.68 3.19
N PHE A 366 24.51 -2.83 2.94
CA PHE A 366 23.05 -2.95 2.86
C PHE A 366 22.36 -2.65 4.18
N LEU A 367 22.92 -3.12 5.30
CA LEU A 367 22.39 -2.83 6.63
C LEU A 367 22.46 -1.33 6.94
N LEU A 368 23.60 -0.68 6.66
CA LEU A 368 23.71 0.76 6.83
C LEU A 368 22.77 1.52 5.90
N ALA A 369 22.66 1.09 4.65
CA ALA A 369 21.74 1.69 3.69
C ALA A 369 20.28 1.62 4.15
N LEU A 370 19.86 0.49 4.70
CA LEU A 370 18.53 0.33 5.29
C LEU A 370 18.34 1.27 6.49
N ALA A 371 19.35 1.40 7.34
CA ALA A 371 19.32 2.33 8.48
C ALA A 371 19.21 3.80 8.03
N LEU A 372 19.91 4.19 6.98
CA LEU A 372 19.82 5.52 6.39
C LEU A 372 18.46 5.75 5.73
N TYR A 373 18.00 4.78 4.93
CA TYR A 373 16.73 4.87 4.23
C TYR A 373 15.55 5.02 5.19
N TRP A 374 15.49 4.19 6.23
CA TRP A 374 14.44 4.27 7.25
C TRP A 374 14.61 5.48 8.19
N GLY A 375 15.84 5.68 8.73
CA GLY A 375 16.06 6.65 9.80
C GLY A 375 16.16 8.11 9.34
N VAL A 376 16.61 8.36 8.10
CA VAL A 376 16.77 9.72 7.54
C VAL A 376 15.61 10.08 6.62
N PHE A 377 15.18 9.15 5.77
CA PHE A 377 14.16 9.40 4.77
C PHE A 377 12.77 8.89 5.15
N GLY A 378 12.62 8.19 6.29
CA GLY A 378 11.34 7.60 6.70
C GLY A 378 10.85 6.48 5.79
N GLY A 379 11.76 5.89 5.00
CA GLY A 379 11.43 4.91 3.98
C GLY A 379 10.88 3.60 4.55
N THR A 380 10.10 2.90 3.73
CA THR A 380 9.44 1.63 4.05
C THR A 380 9.97 0.52 3.14
N VAL A 381 9.92 -0.73 3.60
CA VAL A 381 10.25 -1.88 2.75
C VAL A 381 9.04 -2.21 1.90
N ASN A 382 9.14 -1.89 0.61
CA ASN A 382 8.12 -2.13 -0.41
C ASN A 382 8.77 -2.78 -1.64
N ILE A 383 7.96 -3.19 -2.61
CA ILE A 383 8.45 -3.89 -3.82
C ILE A 383 9.49 -3.07 -4.58
N LEU A 384 9.30 -1.75 -4.72
CA LEU A 384 10.27 -0.89 -5.41
C LEU A 384 11.58 -0.74 -4.64
N ALA A 385 11.50 -0.58 -3.31
CA ALA A 385 12.69 -0.54 -2.47
C ALA A 385 13.49 -1.84 -2.59
N LEU A 386 12.81 -2.99 -2.59
CA LEU A 386 13.45 -4.29 -2.75
C LEU A 386 14.11 -4.46 -4.12
N ILE A 387 13.46 -4.00 -5.19
CA ILE A 387 14.05 -3.99 -6.55
C ILE A 387 15.32 -3.12 -6.56
N ALA A 388 15.26 -1.92 -5.97
CA ALA A 388 16.43 -1.03 -5.86
C ALA A 388 17.58 -1.69 -5.08
N PHE A 389 17.29 -2.37 -3.98
CA PHE A 389 18.28 -3.13 -3.21
C PHE A 389 18.94 -4.22 -4.07
N VAL A 390 18.17 -4.99 -4.85
CA VAL A 390 18.72 -6.02 -5.73
C VAL A 390 19.59 -5.42 -6.84
N MET A 391 19.12 -4.36 -7.48
CA MET A 391 19.91 -3.66 -8.52
C MET A 391 21.24 -3.14 -7.98
N ALA A 392 21.26 -2.69 -6.74
CA ALA A 392 22.43 -2.10 -6.10
C ALA A 392 23.50 -3.13 -5.71
N ILE A 393 23.19 -4.44 -5.67
CA ILE A 393 24.19 -5.47 -5.34
C ILE A 393 25.42 -5.35 -6.25
N GLY A 394 25.21 -5.18 -7.55
CA GLY A 394 26.30 -5.01 -8.51
C GLY A 394 27.11 -3.72 -8.26
N ILE A 395 26.44 -2.61 -7.97
CA ILE A 395 27.07 -1.30 -7.75
C ILE A 395 28.00 -1.33 -6.52
N VAL A 396 27.50 -1.87 -5.39
CA VAL A 396 28.27 -1.95 -4.13
C VAL A 396 29.49 -2.81 -4.25
N VAL A 397 29.36 -3.92 -4.98
CA VAL A 397 30.45 -4.89 -5.13
C VAL A 397 31.62 -4.31 -5.92
N ASP A 398 31.34 -3.56 -6.98
CA ASP A 398 32.35 -3.00 -7.88
C ASP A 398 33.28 -2.02 -7.14
N ASP A 399 32.76 -1.16 -6.28
CA ASP A 399 33.53 -0.19 -5.50
C ASP A 399 34.58 -0.89 -4.61
N ALA A 400 34.14 -1.90 -3.86
CA ALA A 400 35.01 -2.64 -2.94
C ALA A 400 36.06 -3.51 -3.67
N ILE A 401 35.69 -4.07 -4.84
CA ILE A 401 36.61 -4.87 -5.66
C ILE A 401 37.77 -4.03 -6.17
N VAL A 402 37.50 -2.86 -6.75
CA VAL A 402 38.52 -2.00 -7.35
C VAL A 402 39.52 -1.51 -6.29
N VAL A 403 39.05 -1.12 -5.11
CA VAL A 403 39.94 -0.72 -4.00
C VAL A 403 40.78 -1.89 -3.49
N ALA A 404 40.16 -3.07 -3.33
CA ALA A 404 40.87 -4.27 -2.86
C ALA A 404 41.91 -4.75 -3.90
N GLU A 405 41.58 -4.71 -5.19
CA GLU A 405 42.48 -5.12 -6.27
C GLU A 405 43.73 -4.22 -6.34
N ASP A 406 43.55 -2.89 -6.28
CA ASP A 406 44.67 -1.95 -6.31
C ASP A 406 45.56 -2.11 -5.07
N ALA A 407 44.95 -2.32 -3.87
CA ALA A 407 45.71 -2.59 -2.65
C ALA A 407 46.53 -3.89 -2.75
N VAL A 408 45.96 -4.97 -3.30
CA VAL A 408 46.65 -6.24 -3.55
C VAL A 408 47.78 -6.07 -4.55
N ALA A 409 47.57 -5.32 -5.64
CA ALA A 409 48.60 -5.04 -6.67
C ALA A 409 49.77 -4.24 -6.10
N LEU A 410 49.47 -3.18 -5.31
CA LEU A 410 50.51 -2.37 -4.65
C LEU A 410 51.31 -3.17 -3.60
N HIS A 411 50.66 -4.04 -2.87
CA HIS A 411 51.36 -4.94 -1.95
C HIS A 411 52.25 -5.93 -2.71
N GLY A 412 51.75 -6.49 -3.81
CA GLY A 412 52.54 -7.35 -4.71
C GLY A 412 53.76 -6.66 -5.33
N SER A 413 53.74 -5.32 -5.47
CA SER A 413 54.88 -4.52 -5.93
C SER A 413 55.89 -4.18 -4.80
N GLY A 414 55.66 -4.64 -3.54
CA GLY A 414 56.60 -4.53 -2.46
C GLY A 414 56.27 -3.49 -1.37
N LEU A 415 55.08 -2.82 -1.45
CA LEU A 415 54.65 -1.91 -0.37
C LEU A 415 54.26 -2.72 0.89
N ALA A 416 54.51 -2.12 2.07
CA ALA A 416 54.03 -2.69 3.33
C ALA A 416 52.48 -2.80 3.31
N PRO A 417 51.88 -3.82 3.98
CA PRO A 417 50.43 -4.09 3.92
C PRO A 417 49.55 -2.87 4.25
N GLN A 418 49.93 -2.10 5.24
CA GLN A 418 49.18 -0.90 5.65
C GLN A 418 49.34 0.25 4.66
N GLU A 419 50.53 0.44 4.10
CA GLU A 419 50.79 1.45 3.08
C GLU A 419 50.10 1.09 1.77
N ALA A 420 50.10 -0.18 1.39
CA ALA A 420 49.42 -0.67 0.18
C ALA A 420 47.89 -0.47 0.27
N ALA A 421 47.28 -0.81 1.41
CA ALA A 421 45.86 -0.61 1.62
C ALA A 421 45.46 0.88 1.62
N LEU A 422 46.24 1.74 2.27
CA LEU A 422 46.01 3.19 2.27
C LEU A 422 46.21 3.82 0.89
N ALA A 423 47.30 3.45 0.20
CA ALA A 423 47.60 3.98 -1.13
C ALA A 423 46.55 3.53 -2.18
N GLY A 424 46.12 2.26 -2.11
CA GLY A 424 45.04 1.76 -2.98
C GLY A 424 43.73 2.52 -2.76
N ALA A 425 43.32 2.67 -1.51
CA ALA A 425 42.11 3.44 -1.19
C ALA A 425 42.20 4.90 -1.64
N ARG A 426 43.35 5.56 -1.47
CA ARG A 426 43.55 6.95 -1.94
C ARG A 426 43.52 7.06 -3.46
N ARG A 427 44.18 6.14 -4.14
CA ARG A 427 44.27 6.15 -5.61
C ARG A 427 42.91 5.92 -6.25
N MET A 428 42.10 5.03 -5.67
CA MET A 428 40.79 4.68 -6.18
C MET A 428 39.68 5.59 -5.65
N ALA A 429 39.92 6.49 -4.71
CA ALA A 429 38.89 7.38 -4.17
C ALA A 429 38.21 8.24 -5.23
N LEU A 430 38.99 8.93 -6.06
CA LEU A 430 38.42 9.80 -7.09
C LEU A 430 37.67 9.01 -8.20
N PRO A 431 38.22 7.93 -8.76
CA PRO A 431 37.51 7.07 -9.71
C PRO A 431 36.19 6.52 -9.15
N VAL A 432 36.20 5.98 -7.93
CA VAL A 432 35.00 5.39 -7.31
C VAL A 432 33.95 6.45 -7.02
N ILE A 433 34.32 7.59 -6.41
CA ILE A 433 33.36 8.68 -6.16
C ILE A 433 32.78 9.21 -7.47
N THR A 434 33.61 9.35 -8.52
CA THR A 434 33.11 9.82 -9.82
C THR A 434 32.16 8.81 -10.47
N SER A 435 32.45 7.51 -10.39
CA SER A 435 31.55 6.44 -10.84
C SER A 435 30.23 6.47 -10.08
N SER A 436 30.28 6.56 -8.76
CA SER A 436 29.11 6.67 -7.92
C SER A 436 28.25 7.89 -8.23
N LEU A 437 28.88 9.08 -8.43
CA LEU A 437 28.17 10.29 -8.86
C LEU A 437 27.54 10.13 -10.24
N THR A 438 28.21 9.46 -11.18
CA THR A 438 27.65 9.18 -12.51
C THR A 438 26.43 8.28 -12.40
N THR A 439 26.49 7.25 -11.58
CA THR A 439 25.35 6.37 -11.31
C THR A 439 24.18 7.16 -10.72
N MET A 440 24.42 8.01 -9.71
CA MET A 440 23.39 8.86 -9.13
C MET A 440 22.80 9.85 -10.15
N ALA A 441 23.63 10.43 -11.00
CA ALA A 441 23.18 11.34 -12.06
C ALA A 441 22.29 10.64 -13.10
N ALA A 442 22.50 9.35 -13.37
CA ALA A 442 21.64 8.56 -14.26
C ALA A 442 20.21 8.37 -13.70
N PHE A 443 20.06 8.36 -12.37
CA PHE A 443 18.75 8.27 -11.71
C PHE A 443 18.14 9.64 -11.38
N ALA A 444 18.89 10.73 -11.49
CA ALA A 444 18.42 12.08 -11.20
C ALA A 444 17.17 12.51 -11.99
N PRO A 445 16.95 12.12 -13.26
CA PRO A 445 15.72 12.43 -13.96
C PRO A 445 14.46 11.92 -13.27
N LEU A 446 14.54 10.83 -12.49
CA LEU A 446 13.40 10.32 -11.73
C LEU A 446 12.93 11.28 -10.62
N LEU A 447 13.79 12.20 -10.17
CA LEU A 447 13.45 13.24 -9.20
C LEU A 447 12.55 14.35 -9.80
N LEU A 448 12.39 14.38 -11.11
CA LEU A 448 11.57 15.37 -11.81
C LEU A 448 10.09 14.94 -11.93
N PHE A 449 9.79 13.67 -11.63
CA PHE A 449 8.40 13.22 -11.59
C PHE A 449 7.71 13.82 -10.37
N GLY A 450 6.57 14.46 -10.60
CA GLY A 450 5.70 15.00 -9.56
C GLY A 450 4.45 14.15 -9.35
N GLY A 451 3.65 14.54 -8.36
CA GLY A 451 2.39 13.88 -8.04
C GLY A 451 2.56 12.47 -7.45
N PRO A 452 1.48 11.72 -7.32
CA PRO A 452 1.48 10.38 -6.68
C PRO A 452 2.46 9.40 -7.33
N LEU A 453 2.56 9.44 -8.66
CA LEU A 453 3.52 8.60 -9.40
C LEU A 453 4.96 8.98 -9.08
N GLY A 454 5.23 10.28 -8.88
CA GLY A 454 6.53 10.76 -8.44
C GLY A 454 6.90 10.21 -7.06
N ASP A 455 5.99 10.25 -6.09
CA ASP A 455 6.20 9.72 -4.74
C ASP A 455 6.59 8.24 -4.78
N ILE A 456 5.92 7.45 -5.62
CA ILE A 456 6.24 6.02 -5.82
C ILE A 456 7.64 5.86 -6.41
N ILE A 457 7.95 6.57 -7.50
CA ILE A 457 9.20 6.44 -8.25
C ILE A 457 10.41 6.94 -7.44
N LEU A 458 10.24 7.96 -6.57
CA LEU A 458 11.29 8.50 -5.70
C LEU A 458 11.92 7.47 -4.77
N THR A 459 11.24 6.36 -4.51
CA THR A 459 11.79 5.23 -3.75
C THR A 459 13.09 4.70 -4.36
N LEU A 460 13.15 4.55 -5.69
CA LEU A 460 14.32 3.99 -6.38
C LEU A 460 15.59 4.83 -6.19
N PRO A 461 15.62 6.14 -6.57
CA PRO A 461 16.82 6.95 -6.40
C PRO A 461 17.18 7.17 -4.94
N THR A 462 16.22 7.21 -4.03
CA THR A 462 16.47 7.39 -2.59
C THR A 462 17.17 6.18 -1.99
N VAL A 463 16.71 4.97 -2.28
CA VAL A 463 17.37 3.72 -1.84
C VAL A 463 18.77 3.62 -2.45
N LEU A 464 18.92 3.92 -3.75
CA LEU A 464 20.23 3.89 -4.40
C LEU A 464 21.20 4.90 -3.79
N LEU A 465 20.74 6.11 -3.44
CA LEU A 465 21.54 7.10 -2.73
C LEU A 465 22.03 6.56 -1.38
N CYS A 466 21.14 5.98 -0.59
CA CYS A 466 21.49 5.39 0.70
C CYS A 466 22.53 4.29 0.56
N ILE A 467 22.39 3.43 -0.46
CA ILE A 467 23.31 2.32 -0.71
C ILE A 467 24.67 2.83 -1.17
N VAL A 468 24.74 3.77 -2.09
CA VAL A 468 25.99 4.36 -2.55
C VAL A 468 26.73 5.03 -1.40
N LEU A 469 26.03 5.81 -0.56
CA LEU A 469 26.64 6.42 0.62
C LEU A 469 27.17 5.37 1.60
N ALA A 470 26.41 4.32 1.85
CA ALA A 470 26.84 3.23 2.72
C ALA A 470 28.05 2.46 2.15
N SER A 471 28.06 2.20 0.83
CA SER A 471 29.20 1.57 0.13
C SER A 471 30.47 2.42 0.22
N LEU A 472 30.37 3.72 0.01
CA LEU A 472 31.51 4.63 0.12
C LEU A 472 32.10 4.65 1.55
N VAL A 473 31.23 4.66 2.57
CA VAL A 473 31.66 4.57 3.98
C VAL A 473 32.37 3.26 4.24
N GLU A 474 31.81 2.14 3.81
CA GLU A 474 32.42 0.82 3.98
C GLU A 474 33.77 0.74 3.23
N CYS A 475 33.77 1.09 1.96
CA CYS A 475 34.89 0.94 1.05
C CYS A 475 36.12 1.80 1.45
N PHE A 476 35.89 3.00 2.00
CA PHE A 476 36.99 3.93 2.35
C PHE A 476 37.32 3.99 3.84
N LEU A 477 36.39 3.70 4.74
CA LEU A 477 36.64 3.82 6.19
C LEU A 477 36.78 2.47 6.89
N VAL A 478 36.17 1.39 6.35
CA VAL A 478 36.17 0.07 6.99
C VAL A 478 37.14 -0.89 6.26
N LEU A 479 36.93 -1.07 4.96
CA LEU A 479 37.63 -2.07 4.14
C LEU A 479 39.17 -1.91 4.19
N PRO A 480 39.78 -0.70 4.07
CA PRO A 480 41.25 -0.57 3.99
C PRO A 480 41.97 -1.11 5.20
N ARG A 481 41.39 -0.96 6.40
CA ARG A 481 41.98 -1.53 7.63
C ARG A 481 42.00 -3.05 7.62
N HIS A 482 40.89 -3.66 7.15
CA HIS A 482 40.77 -5.11 7.09
C HIS A 482 41.66 -5.71 5.98
N LEU A 483 41.84 -4.98 4.86
CA LEU A 483 42.80 -5.32 3.82
C LEU A 483 44.24 -5.31 4.35
N ALA A 484 44.65 -4.25 5.07
CA ALA A 484 45.97 -4.16 5.67
C ALA A 484 46.28 -5.38 6.57
N THR A 485 45.29 -5.79 7.37
CA THR A 485 45.44 -6.94 8.26
C THR A 485 45.49 -8.26 7.49
N SER A 486 44.76 -8.39 6.41
CA SER A 486 44.68 -9.60 5.60
C SER A 486 45.94 -9.79 4.76
N LEU A 487 46.42 -8.72 4.12
CA LEU A 487 47.66 -8.74 3.34
C LEU A 487 48.87 -9.14 4.20
N GLY A 488 49.05 -8.58 5.41
CA GLY A 488 50.13 -8.93 6.29
C GLY A 488 50.13 -10.38 6.81
N ARG A 489 48.99 -11.07 6.76
CA ARG A 489 48.87 -12.49 7.11
C ARG A 489 49.05 -13.43 5.93
N ASP A 490 48.91 -12.94 4.71
CA ASP A 490 49.01 -13.73 3.47
C ASP A 490 50.44 -13.81 2.94
N ASP A 491 51.39 -12.97 3.41
CA ASP A 491 52.81 -12.97 3.05
C ASP A 491 53.52 -14.35 3.23
N HIS A 492 52.91 -15.23 4.02
CA HIS A 492 53.47 -16.53 4.34
C HIS A 492 52.83 -17.71 3.56
N ARG A 493 51.87 -17.47 2.63
CA ARG A 493 51.20 -18.53 1.89
C ARG A 493 51.44 -18.44 0.39
N ALA A 494 52.06 -19.49 -0.17
CA ALA A 494 52.20 -19.63 -1.62
C ALA A 494 50.81 -19.69 -2.30
N PRO A 495 50.56 -18.98 -3.44
CA PRO A 495 49.30 -19.01 -4.19
C PRO A 495 48.97 -20.44 -4.60
N GLY A 496 47.69 -20.83 -4.45
CA GLY A 496 47.18 -22.17 -4.80
C GLY A 496 47.44 -22.50 -6.28
N ARG A 497 47.49 -23.80 -6.63
CA ARG A 497 47.76 -24.29 -7.97
C ARG A 497 46.81 -23.71 -9.02
N LEU A 498 45.51 -23.58 -8.73
CA LEU A 498 44.50 -23.04 -9.63
C LEU A 498 44.75 -21.55 -9.92
N ARG A 499 45.08 -20.76 -8.91
CA ARG A 499 45.38 -19.31 -9.01
C ARG A 499 46.63 -19.06 -9.81
N ARG A 500 47.65 -19.90 -9.67
CA ARG A 500 48.86 -19.85 -10.55
C ARG A 500 48.57 -20.21 -11.99
N ALA A 501 47.74 -21.22 -12.24
CA ALA A 501 47.37 -21.63 -13.58
C ALA A 501 46.53 -20.55 -14.32
N LEU A 502 45.57 -19.92 -13.59
CA LEU A 502 44.77 -18.82 -14.14
C LEU A 502 45.59 -17.54 -14.36
N GLY A 503 46.45 -17.16 -13.43
CA GLY A 503 47.36 -16.02 -13.57
C GLY A 503 48.29 -16.19 -14.78
N ASN A 504 48.94 -17.36 -14.93
CA ASN A 504 49.79 -17.67 -16.09
C ASN A 504 48.98 -17.71 -17.40
N GLY A 505 47.72 -18.18 -17.35
CA GLY A 505 46.82 -18.17 -18.52
C GLY A 505 46.46 -16.75 -19.00
N PHE A 506 46.16 -15.87 -18.06
CA PHE A 506 45.86 -14.44 -18.31
C PHE A 506 47.09 -13.67 -18.81
N GLU A 507 48.26 -13.91 -18.22
CA GLU A 507 49.51 -13.32 -18.72
C GLU A 507 49.84 -13.81 -20.14
N ALA A 508 49.65 -15.09 -20.44
CA ALA A 508 49.81 -15.64 -21.76
C ALA A 508 48.83 -15.05 -22.79
N LEU A 509 47.58 -14.79 -22.39
CA LEU A 509 46.57 -14.09 -23.20
C LEU A 509 46.96 -12.62 -23.45
N ARG A 510 47.40 -11.92 -22.39
CA ARG A 510 47.86 -10.53 -22.49
C ARG A 510 49.07 -10.36 -23.38
N LEU A 511 50.00 -11.31 -23.35
CA LEU A 511 51.21 -11.31 -24.21
C LEU A 511 50.93 -11.76 -25.67
N ARG A 512 49.77 -12.40 -25.93
CA ARG A 512 49.34 -12.80 -27.28
C ARG A 512 48.40 -11.81 -27.95
N GLY A 513 47.87 -10.83 -27.21
CA GLY A 513 46.91 -9.85 -27.71
C GLY A 513 47.48 -8.46 -28.01
N PHE A 514 48.82 -8.30 -27.92
CA PHE A 514 49.55 -7.11 -28.34
C PHE A 514 50.65 -7.50 -29.33
#